data_ed8e3f0471bfb4b2da11dec552eac424
#
_entry.id   ed8e3f0471bfb4b2da11dec552eac424
#
_cell.length_a   1.000
_cell.length_b   1.000
_cell.length_c   1.000
_cell.angle_alpha   90.00
_cell.angle_beta   90.00
_cell.angle_gamma   90.00
#
_symmetry.space_group_name_H-M   'P 1'
#
loop_
_entity.id
_entity.type
_entity.pdbx_description
1 polymer ?
#
loop_
_entity_poly.entity_id
_entity_poly.type
_entity_poly.pdbx_seq_one_letter_code
_entity_poly.pdbx_strand_id
1 'polypeptide(L)'
;MHPHDIAHHAGLRKRLCFVVESGTDVRMVEGLAQRSDLTLLARRIVGGREIGHPSSVAVPTIVGPSSRARFAWAVLRHLLSRQQRYDVVLVQGYALAALSANLAMRLRGTPTAMLVCSPTEGYYLCRAECNAPGKRFRKTELLGLRVLARLNAYLGIRYVALSSHLRDVIRGHRAGGSVAVVPVYGVDLERFRPTSTSKEAIRRDLGIPVTGPIIFFSSRISPEKDAETFLSAIALLARQGRELWVLNLSGGHEEFLAAARSAGVAERIVAGDAVHPLRELPSYYQASDLCVQASREEGLGFSPLEALACEVPVVATAVGGLRETIVDGVTGWTYPRGDAKGLASRISEALSDPQEGLRRARNGRKMVEERFDSRLAFDQLDAIINDLSRPSVRREDRE
;
A
#
# COMPACT_ATOMS: atom_id res chain seq x y z
N MET A 1 7.59 -16.80 -30.54
CA MET A 1 6.70 -17.73 -29.84
C MET A 1 5.28 -17.25 -30.03
N HIS A 2 4.36 -18.14 -30.40
CA HIS A 2 3.05 -17.85 -30.96
C HIS A 2 2.07 -17.18 -29.97
N PRO A 3 1.10 -16.40 -30.49
CA PRO A 3 0.06 -15.75 -29.67
C PRO A 3 -1.14 -16.71 -29.43
N HIS A 4 -0.88 -17.87 -28.84
CA HIS A 4 -1.91 -18.89 -28.56
C HIS A 4 -1.71 -19.45 -27.15
N ASP A 5 -2.06 -18.67 -26.10
CA ASP A 5 -2.35 -19.23 -24.76
C ASP A 5 -3.12 -18.26 -23.86
N ILE A 6 -4.01 -17.44 -24.45
CA ILE A 6 -5.01 -16.69 -23.68
C ILE A 6 -6.40 -17.22 -24.05
N ALA A 7 -6.61 -18.50 -23.83
CA ALA A 7 -7.93 -19.13 -23.93
C ALA A 7 -8.16 -20.01 -22.70
N HIS A 8 -8.28 -19.40 -21.50
CA HIS A 8 -8.82 -20.12 -20.36
C HIS A 8 -9.83 -19.30 -19.60
N HIS A 9 -11.02 -19.85 -19.56
CA HIS A 9 -12.27 -19.50 -18.87
C HIS A 9 -13.12 -18.42 -19.54
N ALA A 10 -13.82 -18.81 -20.62
CA ALA A 10 -15.08 -18.20 -21.06
C ALA A 10 -16.23 -18.46 -20.05
N GLY A 11 -15.97 -18.26 -18.76
CA GLY A 11 -17.00 -18.12 -17.74
C GLY A 11 -17.45 -16.65 -17.71
N LEU A 12 -18.74 -16.39 -17.54
CA LEU A 12 -19.27 -15.03 -17.35
C LEU A 12 -18.42 -14.29 -16.29
N ARG A 13 -17.84 -13.14 -16.67
CA ARG A 13 -17.09 -12.30 -15.74
C ARG A 13 -17.96 -11.96 -14.55
N LYS A 14 -17.41 -12.08 -13.33
CA LYS A 14 -18.15 -11.75 -12.10
C LYS A 14 -18.40 -10.25 -12.02
N ARG A 15 -19.62 -9.86 -11.67
CA ARG A 15 -19.98 -8.46 -11.42
C ARG A 15 -19.52 -8.09 -10.01
N LEU A 16 -18.48 -7.29 -9.96
CA LEU A 16 -17.81 -6.88 -8.72
C LEU A 16 -18.08 -5.41 -8.44
N CYS A 17 -18.58 -5.10 -7.24
CA CYS A 17 -18.60 -3.73 -6.74
C CYS A 17 -17.43 -3.53 -5.78
N PHE A 18 -16.58 -2.55 -6.07
CA PHE A 18 -15.49 -2.18 -5.19
C PHE A 18 -15.78 -0.86 -4.48
N VAL A 19 -15.98 -0.90 -3.17
CA VAL A 19 -16.32 0.26 -2.33
C VAL A 19 -15.07 0.83 -1.69
N VAL A 20 -14.79 2.11 -1.96
CA VAL A 20 -13.58 2.81 -1.51
C VAL A 20 -13.92 4.14 -0.84
N GLU A 21 -13.53 4.31 0.42
CA GLU A 21 -13.79 5.55 1.18
C GLU A 21 -12.61 6.52 1.20
N SER A 22 -11.37 6.03 1.15
CA SER A 22 -10.16 6.86 1.37
C SER A 22 -9.23 6.94 0.15
N GLY A 23 -9.74 6.62 -1.04
CA GLY A 23 -8.94 6.45 -2.25
C GLY A 23 -8.30 5.08 -2.37
N THR A 24 -7.90 4.72 -3.57
CA THR A 24 -7.28 3.44 -3.87
C THR A 24 -6.15 3.59 -4.88
N ASP A 25 -5.30 2.59 -4.97
CA ASP A 25 -4.22 2.52 -5.96
C ASP A 25 -4.76 2.11 -7.34
N VAL A 26 -4.25 2.75 -8.40
CA VAL A 26 -4.64 2.44 -9.77
C VAL A 26 -4.37 0.98 -10.13
N ARG A 27 -3.30 0.38 -9.61
CA ARG A 27 -2.95 -1.04 -9.81
C ARG A 27 -4.05 -1.99 -9.35
N MET A 28 -4.68 -1.66 -8.22
CA MET A 28 -5.82 -2.44 -7.71
C MET A 28 -7.03 -2.36 -8.65
N VAL A 29 -7.34 -1.16 -9.13
CA VAL A 29 -8.49 -0.93 -10.03
C VAL A 29 -8.27 -1.62 -11.37
N GLU A 30 -7.10 -1.45 -11.99
CA GLU A 30 -6.77 -2.07 -13.28
C GLU A 30 -6.73 -3.59 -13.20
N GLY A 31 -6.11 -4.15 -12.17
CA GLY A 31 -6.03 -5.59 -11.99
C GLY A 31 -7.41 -6.25 -11.77
N LEU A 32 -8.29 -5.62 -10.99
CA LEU A 32 -9.67 -6.10 -10.83
C LEU A 32 -10.48 -5.96 -12.12
N ALA A 33 -10.35 -4.84 -12.85
CA ALA A 33 -11.09 -4.60 -14.08
C ALA A 33 -10.68 -5.54 -15.23
N GLN A 34 -9.45 -6.01 -15.24
CA GLN A 34 -9.00 -7.02 -16.19
C GLN A 34 -9.65 -8.39 -15.98
N ARG A 35 -10.06 -8.70 -14.74
CA ARG A 35 -10.54 -10.01 -14.31
C ARG A 35 -12.05 -10.09 -14.03
N SER A 36 -12.69 -8.95 -13.80
CA SER A 36 -14.12 -8.86 -13.44
C SER A 36 -14.84 -7.75 -14.19
N ASP A 37 -16.17 -7.79 -14.16
CA ASP A 37 -17.02 -6.65 -14.52
C ASP A 37 -17.11 -5.73 -13.31
N LEU A 38 -16.16 -4.79 -13.25
CA LEU A 38 -15.90 -3.96 -12.09
C LEU A 38 -16.74 -2.67 -12.12
N THR A 39 -17.45 -2.41 -11.04
CA THR A 39 -18.02 -1.09 -10.72
C THR A 39 -17.29 -0.50 -9.50
N LEU A 40 -16.71 0.67 -9.63
CA LEU A 40 -16.09 1.38 -8.52
C LEU A 40 -17.10 2.33 -7.87
N LEU A 41 -17.32 2.19 -6.57
CA LEU A 41 -18.11 3.11 -5.75
C LEU A 41 -17.18 3.85 -4.78
N ALA A 42 -16.82 5.08 -5.14
CA ALA A 42 -15.80 5.85 -4.45
C ALA A 42 -16.37 7.10 -3.78
N ARG A 43 -15.86 7.45 -2.59
CA ARG A 43 -16.15 8.72 -1.94
C ARG A 43 -15.35 9.83 -2.62
N ARG A 44 -16.01 10.97 -2.88
CA ARG A 44 -15.33 12.16 -3.43
C ARG A 44 -14.25 12.65 -2.48
N ILE A 45 -13.03 12.79 -2.99
CA ILE A 45 -11.87 13.30 -2.26
C ILE A 45 -11.67 14.77 -2.66
N VAL A 46 -11.87 15.67 -1.72
CA VAL A 46 -11.68 17.11 -1.94
C VAL A 46 -10.18 17.40 -2.03
N GLY A 47 -9.75 18.03 -3.11
CA GLY A 47 -8.33 18.31 -3.36
C GLY A 47 -7.48 17.10 -3.74
N GLY A 48 -8.12 15.96 -4.07
CA GLY A 48 -7.43 14.73 -4.46
C GLY A 48 -8.20 13.94 -5.52
N ARG A 49 -7.72 12.73 -5.78
CA ARG A 49 -8.35 11.78 -6.71
C ARG A 49 -8.85 10.55 -5.96
N GLU A 50 -9.96 10.00 -6.40
CA GLU A 50 -10.54 8.75 -5.88
C GLU A 50 -9.64 7.55 -6.21
N ILE A 51 -8.99 7.59 -7.37
CA ILE A 51 -7.91 6.71 -7.80
C ILE A 51 -6.65 7.57 -7.87
N GLY A 52 -5.56 7.11 -7.27
CA GLY A 52 -4.31 7.89 -7.14
C GLY A 52 -3.74 8.41 -8.46
N HIS A 53 -3.88 7.64 -9.55
CA HIS A 53 -3.48 8.02 -10.91
C HIS A 53 -4.59 7.67 -11.92
N PRO A 54 -4.59 8.28 -13.12
CA PRO A 54 -5.51 7.88 -14.18
C PRO A 54 -5.35 6.40 -14.53
N SER A 55 -6.48 5.67 -14.57
CA SER A 55 -6.50 4.28 -15.03
C SER A 55 -6.38 4.20 -16.55
N SER A 56 -5.63 3.23 -17.06
CA SER A 56 -5.59 2.90 -18.48
C SER A 56 -6.83 2.13 -18.96
N VAL A 57 -7.60 1.59 -18.00
CA VAL A 57 -8.83 0.85 -18.25
C VAL A 57 -10.03 1.69 -17.83
N ALA A 58 -11.02 1.79 -18.72
CA ALA A 58 -12.28 2.45 -18.39
C ALA A 58 -13.07 1.60 -17.37
N VAL A 59 -13.29 2.15 -16.17
CA VAL A 59 -14.05 1.50 -15.10
C VAL A 59 -15.27 2.36 -14.76
N PRO A 60 -16.49 1.81 -14.83
CA PRO A 60 -17.68 2.49 -14.34
C PRO A 60 -17.47 2.95 -12.90
N THR A 61 -17.40 4.28 -12.71
CA THR A 61 -17.10 4.88 -11.40
C THR A 61 -18.26 5.75 -10.94
N ILE A 62 -18.80 5.42 -9.78
CA ILE A 62 -19.85 6.18 -9.11
C ILE A 62 -19.20 6.96 -7.98
N VAL A 63 -19.07 8.26 -8.17
CA VAL A 63 -18.47 9.16 -7.16
C VAL A 63 -19.57 9.67 -6.24
N GLY A 64 -19.53 9.24 -5.00
CA GLY A 64 -20.46 9.65 -3.95
C GLY A 64 -20.07 10.95 -3.24
N PRO A 65 -20.84 11.39 -2.24
CA PRO A 65 -20.58 12.60 -1.47
C PRO A 65 -19.21 12.60 -0.78
N SER A 66 -18.64 13.77 -0.54
CA SER A 66 -17.37 13.93 0.18
C SER A 66 -17.47 13.65 1.69
N SER A 67 -18.64 13.89 2.31
CA SER A 67 -18.90 13.57 3.72
C SER A 67 -18.96 12.06 3.92
N ARG A 68 -18.22 11.53 4.89
CA ARG A 68 -18.19 10.10 5.21
C ARG A 68 -19.57 9.51 5.54
N ALA A 69 -20.35 10.21 6.36
CA ALA A 69 -21.68 9.75 6.74
C ALA A 69 -22.65 9.75 5.55
N ARG A 70 -22.63 10.80 4.72
CA ARG A 70 -23.45 10.87 3.50
C ARG A 70 -23.01 9.81 2.48
N PHE A 71 -21.72 9.55 2.37
CA PHE A 71 -21.20 8.50 1.51
C PHE A 71 -21.64 7.09 2.00
N ALA A 72 -21.52 6.82 3.28
CA ALA A 72 -22.01 5.57 3.87
C ALA A 72 -23.51 5.33 3.59
N TRP A 73 -24.32 6.37 3.70
CA TRP A 73 -25.74 6.33 3.30
C TRP A 73 -25.93 6.08 1.79
N ALA A 74 -25.14 6.74 0.94
CA ALA A 74 -25.17 6.51 -0.51
C ALA A 74 -24.80 5.07 -0.87
N VAL A 75 -23.77 4.48 -0.22
CA VAL A 75 -23.38 3.08 -0.35
C VAL A 75 -24.56 2.16 0.02
N LEU A 76 -25.18 2.39 1.18
CA LEU A 76 -26.31 1.60 1.63
C LEU A 76 -27.45 1.62 0.61
N ARG A 77 -27.85 2.83 0.17
CA ARG A 77 -28.94 3.00 -0.80
C ARG A 77 -28.63 2.36 -2.16
N HIS A 78 -27.39 2.53 -2.65
CA HIS A 78 -26.95 1.96 -3.92
C HIS A 78 -27.00 0.42 -3.88
N LEU A 79 -26.41 -0.15 -2.85
CA LEU A 79 -26.34 -1.61 -2.70
C LEU A 79 -27.69 -2.26 -2.38
N LEU A 80 -28.63 -1.55 -1.79
CA LEU A 80 -30.01 -2.03 -1.58
C LEU A 80 -30.90 -1.85 -2.81
N SER A 81 -30.50 -1.09 -3.82
CA SER A 81 -31.29 -0.90 -5.04
C SER A 81 -31.50 -2.22 -5.79
N ARG A 82 -32.73 -2.50 -6.18
CA ARG A 82 -33.09 -3.72 -6.96
C ARG A 82 -32.47 -3.73 -8.37
N GLN A 83 -32.11 -2.57 -8.90
CA GLN A 83 -31.51 -2.43 -10.21
C GLN A 83 -30.04 -2.87 -10.24
N GLN A 84 -29.38 -2.87 -9.08
CA GLN A 84 -27.97 -3.23 -8.97
C GLN A 84 -27.85 -4.69 -8.48
N ARG A 85 -27.16 -5.50 -9.28
CA ARG A 85 -26.87 -6.89 -8.94
C ARG A 85 -25.38 -7.13 -9.04
N TYR A 86 -24.74 -7.42 -7.92
CA TYR A 86 -23.35 -7.80 -7.82
C TYR A 86 -23.24 -9.23 -7.32
N ASP A 87 -22.26 -9.96 -7.82
CA ASP A 87 -21.99 -11.32 -7.37
C ASP A 87 -21.17 -11.30 -6.08
N VAL A 88 -20.26 -10.30 -5.93
CA VAL A 88 -19.47 -10.04 -4.73
C VAL A 88 -19.32 -8.52 -4.54
N VAL A 89 -19.30 -8.07 -3.29
CA VAL A 89 -18.93 -6.69 -2.93
C VAL A 89 -17.61 -6.70 -2.20
N LEU A 90 -16.62 -6.05 -2.78
CA LEU A 90 -15.30 -5.84 -2.17
C LEU A 90 -15.27 -4.49 -1.46
N VAL A 91 -14.82 -4.44 -0.23
CA VAL A 91 -14.83 -3.20 0.58
C VAL A 91 -13.46 -2.93 1.15
N GLN A 92 -12.91 -1.74 0.91
CA GLN A 92 -11.62 -1.35 1.45
C GLN A 92 -11.75 -0.69 2.83
N GLY A 93 -11.13 -1.30 3.84
CA GLY A 93 -11.00 -0.75 5.20
C GLY A 93 -12.17 -1.07 6.14
N TYR A 94 -12.16 -0.42 7.32
CA TYR A 94 -13.12 -0.60 8.42
C TYR A 94 -13.96 0.67 8.69
N ALA A 95 -14.20 1.49 7.67
CA ALA A 95 -14.90 2.76 7.86
C ALA A 95 -16.43 2.60 7.84
N LEU A 96 -17.16 3.72 7.92
CA LEU A 96 -18.62 3.73 7.90
C LEU A 96 -19.20 3.14 6.61
N ALA A 97 -18.55 3.39 5.47
CA ALA A 97 -18.96 2.83 4.19
C ALA A 97 -18.87 1.29 4.19
N ALA A 98 -17.85 0.72 4.84
CA ALA A 98 -17.74 -0.71 5.03
C ALA A 98 -18.88 -1.28 5.86
N LEU A 99 -19.25 -0.61 6.96
CA LEU A 99 -20.39 -1.01 7.79
C LEU A 99 -21.70 -1.01 6.97
N SER A 100 -21.91 0.03 6.18
CA SER A 100 -23.10 0.15 5.31
C SER A 100 -23.13 -0.94 4.25
N ALA A 101 -22.00 -1.25 3.63
CA ALA A 101 -21.89 -2.31 2.64
C ALA A 101 -22.14 -3.69 3.25
N ASN A 102 -21.52 -4.00 4.38
CA ASN A 102 -21.72 -5.27 5.09
C ASN A 102 -23.18 -5.46 5.48
N LEU A 103 -23.83 -4.41 6.01
CA LEU A 103 -25.25 -4.45 6.38
C LEU A 103 -26.15 -4.67 5.16
N ALA A 104 -25.96 -3.88 4.09
CA ALA A 104 -26.75 -4.00 2.87
C ALA A 104 -26.63 -5.40 2.26
N MET A 105 -25.42 -5.93 2.19
CA MET A 105 -25.19 -7.23 1.55
C MET A 105 -25.68 -8.40 2.40
N ARG A 106 -25.63 -8.27 3.72
CA ARG A 106 -26.23 -9.26 4.63
C ARG A 106 -27.74 -9.34 4.45
N LEU A 107 -28.42 -8.20 4.24
CA LEU A 107 -29.87 -8.17 3.95
C LEU A 107 -30.21 -8.74 2.58
N ARG A 108 -29.29 -8.67 1.61
CA ARG A 108 -29.49 -9.19 0.26
C ARG A 108 -28.98 -10.62 0.05
N GLY A 109 -28.29 -11.19 0.99
CA GLY A 109 -27.62 -12.49 0.86
C GLY A 109 -26.43 -12.50 -0.10
N THR A 110 -25.93 -11.31 -0.51
CA THR A 110 -24.74 -11.19 -1.37
C THR A 110 -23.47 -11.17 -0.50
N PRO A 111 -22.43 -11.95 -0.82
CA PRO A 111 -21.22 -12.00 -0.01
C PRO A 111 -20.41 -10.73 -0.10
N THR A 112 -19.74 -10.37 1.02
CA THR A 112 -18.78 -9.30 1.08
C THR A 112 -17.39 -9.83 1.39
N ALA A 113 -16.35 -9.23 0.78
CA ALA A 113 -14.96 -9.39 1.19
C ALA A 113 -14.39 -8.05 1.64
N MET A 114 -13.76 -8.02 2.79
CA MET A 114 -13.14 -6.81 3.34
C MET A 114 -11.64 -6.84 3.10
N LEU A 115 -11.14 -5.85 2.35
CA LEU A 115 -9.72 -5.61 2.16
C LEU A 115 -9.18 -4.74 3.29
N VAL A 116 -8.27 -5.26 4.07
CA VAL A 116 -7.60 -4.53 5.14
C VAL A 116 -6.18 -4.19 4.70
N CYS A 117 -6.03 -2.95 4.19
CA CYS A 117 -4.79 -2.48 3.57
C CYS A 117 -3.93 -1.64 4.53
N SER A 118 -4.46 -1.23 5.67
CA SER A 118 -3.73 -0.38 6.61
C SER A 118 -4.17 -0.62 8.06
N PRO A 119 -3.26 -0.46 9.02
CA PRO A 119 -3.55 -0.50 10.45
C PRO A 119 -4.16 0.83 10.89
N THR A 120 -5.45 1.04 10.63
CA THR A 120 -6.14 2.34 10.84
C THR A 120 -5.98 2.87 12.26
N GLU A 121 -6.07 2.00 13.29
CA GLU A 121 -5.85 2.38 14.69
C GLU A 121 -4.39 2.78 14.94
N GLY A 122 -3.43 2.02 14.42
CA GLY A 122 -2.00 2.32 14.52
C GLY A 122 -1.67 3.68 13.89
N TYR A 123 -2.21 3.96 12.71
CA TYR A 123 -2.04 5.29 12.07
C TYR A 123 -2.66 6.42 12.88
N TYR A 124 -3.83 6.19 13.50
CA TYR A 124 -4.44 7.17 14.40
C TYR A 124 -3.56 7.47 15.61
N LEU A 125 -2.99 6.42 16.23
CA LEU A 125 -2.07 6.55 17.37
C LEU A 125 -0.77 7.27 16.97
N CYS A 126 -0.17 6.95 15.83
CA CYS A 126 1.00 7.66 15.32
C CYS A 126 0.75 9.17 15.15
N ARG A 127 -0.42 9.54 14.61
CA ARG A 127 -0.80 10.95 14.46
C ARG A 127 -1.02 11.65 15.79
N ALA A 128 -1.49 10.92 16.80
CA ALA A 128 -1.64 11.42 18.15
C ALA A 128 -0.30 11.65 18.86
N GLU A 129 0.64 10.71 18.69
CA GLU A 129 2.00 10.79 19.25
C GLU A 129 2.80 11.97 18.68
N CYS A 130 2.68 12.21 17.37
CA CYS A 130 3.38 13.30 16.69
C CYS A 130 2.74 14.68 16.88
N ASN A 131 1.69 14.83 17.71
CA ASN A 131 0.95 16.09 17.87
C ASN A 131 0.60 16.75 16.52
N ALA A 132 0.20 15.94 15.53
CA ALA A 132 -0.04 16.39 14.16
C ALA A 132 -0.94 17.64 14.14
N PRO A 133 -0.57 18.72 13.41
CA PRO A 133 -1.32 19.96 13.37
C PRO A 133 -2.80 19.72 13.05
N GLY A 134 -3.70 20.33 13.83
CA GLY A 134 -5.15 20.25 13.61
C GLY A 134 -5.86 19.01 14.15
N LYS A 135 -5.16 18.06 14.78
CA LYS A 135 -5.83 16.88 15.39
C LYS A 135 -5.41 16.69 16.84
N ARG A 136 -6.31 17.03 17.76
CA ARG A 136 -6.19 16.60 19.16
C ARG A 136 -6.55 15.13 19.27
N PHE A 137 -5.72 14.35 19.97
CA PHE A 137 -6.05 12.98 20.38
C PHE A 137 -7.34 12.98 21.21
N ARG A 138 -8.33 12.20 20.79
CA ARG A 138 -9.58 12.01 21.54
C ARG A 138 -9.76 10.53 21.80
N LYS A 139 -9.77 10.16 23.08
CA LYS A 139 -10.06 8.77 23.51
C LYS A 139 -11.40 8.27 22.95
N THR A 140 -12.39 9.16 22.81
CA THR A 140 -13.69 8.86 22.22
C THR A 140 -13.62 8.49 20.75
N GLU A 141 -12.77 9.16 19.97
CA GLU A 141 -12.55 8.81 18.54
C GLU A 141 -11.88 7.44 18.41
N LEU A 142 -10.87 7.15 19.23
CA LEU A 142 -10.22 5.85 19.26
C LEU A 142 -11.21 4.74 19.65
N LEU A 143 -12.04 4.98 20.67
CA LEU A 143 -13.10 4.05 21.04
C LEU A 143 -14.09 3.85 19.89
N GLY A 144 -14.50 4.92 19.22
CA GLY A 144 -15.36 4.87 18.04
C GLY A 144 -14.75 4.03 16.90
N LEU A 145 -13.46 4.22 16.60
CA LEU A 145 -12.75 3.40 15.62
C LEU A 145 -12.73 1.92 16.00
N ARG A 146 -12.48 1.59 17.27
CA ARG A 146 -12.48 0.20 17.78
C ARG A 146 -13.87 -0.44 17.71
N VAL A 147 -14.91 0.30 18.09
CA VAL A 147 -16.29 -0.18 17.97
C VAL A 147 -16.64 -0.43 16.51
N LEU A 148 -16.31 0.50 15.62
CA LEU A 148 -16.56 0.38 14.20
C LEU A 148 -15.79 -0.81 13.58
N ALA A 149 -14.53 -1.00 13.96
CA ALA A 149 -13.73 -2.15 13.53
C ALA A 149 -14.37 -3.49 13.99
N ARG A 150 -14.81 -3.57 15.26
CA ARG A 150 -15.49 -4.76 15.80
C ARG A 150 -16.82 -5.04 15.10
N LEU A 151 -17.64 -4.02 14.86
CA LEU A 151 -18.91 -4.18 14.12
C LEU A 151 -18.68 -4.68 12.70
N ASN A 152 -17.72 -4.11 11.98
CA ASN A 152 -17.34 -4.59 10.67
C ASN A 152 -16.77 -6.02 10.73
N ALA A 153 -15.95 -6.32 11.74
CA ALA A 153 -15.41 -7.64 11.95
C ALA A 153 -16.50 -8.70 12.24
N TYR A 154 -17.56 -8.32 12.90
CA TYR A 154 -18.70 -9.19 13.17
C TYR A 154 -19.60 -9.40 11.95
N LEU A 155 -19.86 -8.36 11.16
CA LEU A 155 -20.77 -8.40 10.02
C LEU A 155 -20.12 -8.96 8.75
N GLY A 156 -18.83 -8.78 8.56
CA GLY A 156 -18.12 -9.21 7.36
C GLY A 156 -17.98 -10.74 7.29
N ILE A 157 -18.01 -11.28 6.08
CA ILE A 157 -17.97 -12.73 5.84
C ILE A 157 -16.56 -13.21 5.61
N ARG A 158 -15.78 -12.50 4.80
CA ARG A 158 -14.40 -12.84 4.42
C ARG A 158 -13.50 -11.64 4.60
N TYR A 159 -12.29 -11.87 5.07
CA TYR A 159 -11.27 -10.85 5.24
C TYR A 159 -10.06 -11.19 4.38
N VAL A 160 -9.49 -10.15 3.77
CA VAL A 160 -8.23 -10.19 3.03
C VAL A 160 -7.31 -9.16 3.66
N ALA A 161 -6.25 -9.62 4.29
CA ALA A 161 -5.23 -8.80 4.92
C ALA A 161 -4.00 -8.73 4.02
N LEU A 162 -3.35 -7.57 3.89
CA LEU A 162 -2.11 -7.43 3.12
C LEU A 162 -0.92 -8.20 3.71
N SER A 163 -0.93 -8.45 5.01
CA SER A 163 0.19 -9.03 5.74
C SER A 163 -0.29 -9.86 6.94
N SER A 164 0.58 -10.68 7.50
CA SER A 164 0.30 -11.40 8.75
C SER A 164 0.08 -10.43 9.90
N HIS A 165 0.81 -9.30 9.94
CA HIS A 165 0.56 -8.23 10.90
C HIS A 165 -0.89 -7.75 10.86
N LEU A 166 -1.42 -7.41 9.67
CA LEU A 166 -2.81 -6.97 9.52
C LEU A 166 -3.83 -8.08 9.81
N ARG A 167 -3.51 -9.35 9.48
CA ARG A 167 -4.32 -10.49 9.91
C ARG A 167 -4.46 -10.54 11.44
N ASP A 168 -3.39 -10.29 12.16
CA ASP A 168 -3.40 -10.34 13.62
C ASP A 168 -4.15 -9.14 14.22
N VAL A 169 -4.08 -7.96 13.59
CA VAL A 169 -4.93 -6.81 13.90
C VAL A 169 -6.42 -7.15 13.72
N ILE A 170 -6.78 -7.80 12.61
CA ILE A 170 -8.17 -8.22 12.36
C ILE A 170 -8.62 -9.23 13.43
N ARG A 171 -7.80 -10.21 13.75
CA ARG A 171 -8.09 -11.21 14.78
C ARG A 171 -8.28 -10.60 16.16
N GLY A 172 -7.56 -9.53 16.47
CA GLY A 172 -7.74 -8.74 17.69
C GLY A 172 -9.11 -8.06 17.81
N HIS A 173 -9.79 -7.80 16.69
CA HIS A 173 -11.14 -7.23 16.67
C HIS A 173 -12.24 -8.27 16.56
N ARG A 174 -11.93 -9.50 16.22
CA ARG A 174 -12.91 -10.55 15.94
C ARG A 174 -12.56 -11.87 16.63
N ALA A 175 -13.56 -12.44 17.27
CA ALA A 175 -13.50 -13.82 17.74
C ALA A 175 -13.93 -14.77 16.61
N GLY A 176 -13.00 -15.29 15.83
CA GLY A 176 -13.25 -16.28 14.78
C GLY A 176 -13.44 -15.70 13.37
N GLY A 177 -13.46 -16.55 12.39
CA GLY A 177 -13.59 -16.29 10.95
C GLY A 177 -12.28 -16.40 10.18
N SER A 178 -12.37 -16.77 8.90
CA SER A 178 -11.18 -16.94 8.07
C SER A 178 -10.66 -15.59 7.58
N VAL A 179 -9.36 -15.37 7.75
CA VAL A 179 -8.64 -14.23 7.23
C VAL A 179 -7.58 -14.76 6.28
N ALA A 180 -7.71 -14.44 5.00
CA ALA A 180 -6.68 -14.71 4.02
C ALA A 180 -5.61 -13.60 4.07
N VAL A 181 -4.36 -13.97 3.90
CA VAL A 181 -3.26 -13.02 3.72
C VAL A 181 -2.94 -12.98 2.23
N VAL A 182 -3.21 -11.85 1.58
CA VAL A 182 -2.96 -11.64 0.15
C VAL A 182 -2.37 -10.25 -0.03
N PRO A 183 -1.24 -10.09 -0.71
CA PRO A 183 -0.62 -8.78 -0.95
C PRO A 183 -1.36 -7.95 -2.03
N VAL A 184 -2.66 -8.01 -2.05
CA VAL A 184 -3.71 -7.48 -2.92
C VAL A 184 -3.33 -7.26 -4.39
N TYR A 185 -2.53 -6.25 -4.74
CA TYR A 185 -2.09 -6.03 -6.14
C TYR A 185 -0.64 -6.46 -6.39
N GLY A 186 0.09 -6.86 -5.34
CA GLY A 186 1.46 -7.33 -5.47
C GLY A 186 2.43 -6.33 -6.12
N VAL A 187 3.53 -6.84 -6.64
CA VAL A 187 4.53 -6.08 -7.40
C VAL A 187 4.54 -6.61 -8.84
N ASP A 188 4.43 -5.71 -9.81
CA ASP A 188 4.55 -6.02 -11.24
C ASP A 188 6.02 -6.27 -11.60
N LEU A 189 6.42 -7.53 -11.65
CA LEU A 189 7.81 -7.95 -11.90
C LEU A 189 8.27 -7.75 -13.34
N GLU A 190 7.38 -7.47 -14.28
CA GLU A 190 7.75 -7.11 -15.66
C GLU A 190 8.24 -5.66 -15.72
N ARG A 191 7.71 -4.80 -14.85
CA ARG A 191 8.06 -3.38 -14.76
C ARG A 191 9.11 -3.11 -13.69
N PHE A 192 8.92 -3.62 -12.48
CA PHE A 192 9.89 -3.52 -11.38
C PHE A 192 10.90 -4.66 -11.49
N ARG A 193 11.99 -4.38 -12.18
CA ARG A 193 13.06 -5.36 -12.47
C ARG A 193 14.43 -4.69 -12.55
N PRO A 194 15.50 -5.44 -12.38
CA PRO A 194 16.84 -4.96 -12.69
C PRO A 194 16.94 -4.55 -14.15
N THR A 195 17.85 -3.64 -14.45
CA THR A 195 18.13 -3.18 -15.82
C THR A 195 19.61 -3.34 -16.13
N SER A 196 19.93 -3.52 -17.42
CA SER A 196 21.32 -3.46 -17.93
C SER A 196 21.77 -2.03 -18.23
N THR A 197 20.86 -1.06 -18.23
CA THR A 197 21.18 0.36 -18.41
C THR A 197 21.93 0.87 -17.19
N SER A 198 23.03 1.59 -17.40
CA SER A 198 23.80 2.14 -16.29
C SER A 198 23.00 3.18 -15.49
N LYS A 199 23.22 3.26 -14.19
CA LYS A 199 22.53 4.25 -13.33
C LYS A 199 22.77 5.68 -13.80
N GLU A 200 23.96 6.00 -14.28
CA GLU A 200 24.32 7.32 -14.78
C GLU A 200 23.51 7.70 -16.06
N ALA A 201 23.24 6.73 -16.91
CA ALA A 201 22.40 6.96 -18.09
C ALA A 201 20.93 7.23 -17.66
N ILE A 202 20.37 6.40 -16.78
CA ILE A 202 19.03 6.59 -16.25
C ILE A 202 18.89 7.94 -15.54
N ARG A 203 19.87 8.30 -14.72
CA ARG A 203 19.90 9.58 -14.00
C ARG A 203 19.91 10.79 -14.92
N ARG A 204 20.68 10.72 -16.01
CA ARG A 204 20.69 11.77 -17.04
C ARG A 204 19.32 11.90 -17.72
N ASP A 205 18.71 10.76 -18.10
CA ASP A 205 17.39 10.76 -18.73
C ASP A 205 16.29 11.29 -17.79
N LEU A 206 16.42 11.06 -16.50
CA LEU A 206 15.50 11.58 -15.47
C LEU A 206 15.80 13.00 -15.02
N GLY A 207 16.93 13.60 -15.46
CA GLY A 207 17.34 14.95 -15.04
C GLY A 207 17.69 15.07 -13.55
N ILE A 208 18.15 13.99 -12.93
CA ILE A 208 18.56 13.95 -11.51
C ILE A 208 20.07 13.87 -11.36
N PRO A 209 20.68 14.12 -10.19
CA PRO A 209 22.11 14.11 -10.00
C PRO A 209 22.78 12.83 -10.49
N VAL A 210 23.82 12.96 -11.32
CA VAL A 210 24.52 11.82 -11.92
C VAL A 210 25.57 11.24 -10.98
N THR A 211 26.18 12.09 -10.14
CA THR A 211 27.25 11.72 -9.20
C THR A 211 26.74 11.61 -7.77
N GLY A 212 27.42 10.77 -6.99
CA GLY A 212 27.08 10.52 -5.58
C GLY A 212 25.94 9.51 -5.39
N PRO A 213 25.85 8.94 -4.18
CA PRO A 213 24.75 8.03 -3.84
C PRO A 213 23.39 8.73 -3.83
N ILE A 214 22.37 8.09 -4.39
CA ILE A 214 20.98 8.53 -4.31
C ILE A 214 20.19 7.60 -3.40
N ILE A 215 19.59 8.19 -2.35
CA ILE A 215 18.66 7.52 -1.44
C ILE A 215 17.23 7.85 -1.86
N PHE A 216 16.46 6.85 -2.20
CA PHE A 216 15.04 7.03 -2.51
C PHE A 216 14.17 6.88 -1.25
N PHE A 217 13.53 7.96 -0.85
CA PHE A 217 12.51 8.00 0.18
C PHE A 217 11.14 8.15 -0.47
N SER A 218 10.52 7.02 -0.85
CA SER A 218 9.27 7.02 -1.63
C SER A 218 8.02 7.13 -0.75
N SER A 219 8.07 7.97 0.29
CA SER A 219 7.00 8.13 1.26
C SER A 219 6.47 9.55 1.29
N ARG A 220 5.16 9.69 1.44
CA ARG A 220 4.51 10.98 1.68
C ARG A 220 4.93 11.53 3.04
N ILE A 221 4.84 12.86 3.21
CA ILE A 221 4.90 13.45 4.56
C ILE A 221 3.59 13.12 5.28
N SER A 222 3.73 12.25 6.27
CA SER A 222 2.67 11.97 7.23
C SER A 222 3.28 11.38 8.50
N PRO A 223 2.64 11.54 9.66
CA PRO A 223 3.18 11.08 10.94
C PRO A 223 3.56 9.59 10.95
N GLU A 224 2.78 8.76 10.25
CA GLU A 224 3.05 7.33 10.14
C GLU A 224 4.25 6.98 9.26
N LYS A 225 4.69 7.89 8.38
CA LYS A 225 5.86 7.68 7.50
C LYS A 225 7.16 8.26 8.04
N ASP A 226 7.09 9.07 9.09
CA ASP A 226 8.21 9.56 9.89
C ASP A 226 9.35 10.21 9.08
N ALA A 227 8.98 11.13 8.20
CA ALA A 227 9.96 11.91 7.43
C ALA A 227 10.93 12.69 8.34
N GLU A 228 10.51 13.04 9.56
CA GLU A 228 11.33 13.74 10.55
C GLU A 228 12.55 12.90 10.98
N THR A 229 12.33 11.63 11.36
CA THR A 229 13.42 10.70 11.69
C THR A 229 14.36 10.51 10.50
N PHE A 230 13.81 10.38 9.29
CA PHE A 230 14.59 10.23 8.07
C PHE A 230 15.46 11.46 7.81
N LEU A 231 14.89 12.67 7.78
CA LEU A 231 15.63 13.90 7.53
C LEU A 231 16.66 14.18 8.62
N SER A 232 16.37 13.84 9.88
CA SER A 232 17.35 13.90 10.97
C SER A 232 18.54 12.98 10.75
N ALA A 233 18.31 11.76 10.22
CA ALA A 233 19.39 10.84 9.85
C ALA A 233 20.25 11.40 8.70
N ILE A 234 19.61 11.99 7.67
CA ILE A 234 20.34 12.65 6.57
C ILE A 234 21.17 13.82 7.08
N ALA A 235 20.66 14.61 8.04
CA ALA A 235 21.43 15.71 8.65
C ALA A 235 22.65 15.20 9.45
N LEU A 236 22.54 14.06 10.12
CA LEU A 236 23.68 13.43 10.79
C LEU A 236 24.74 13.00 9.79
N LEU A 237 24.36 12.37 8.67
CA LEU A 237 25.28 11.96 7.60
C LEU A 237 25.97 13.16 6.94
N ALA A 238 25.21 14.23 6.69
CA ALA A 238 25.75 15.47 6.14
C ALA A 238 26.82 16.11 7.05
N ARG A 239 26.59 16.14 8.38
CA ARG A 239 27.58 16.63 9.37
C ARG A 239 28.84 15.75 9.44
N GLN A 240 28.71 14.47 9.06
CA GLN A 240 29.87 13.55 8.95
C GLN A 240 30.64 13.71 7.63
N GLY A 241 30.26 14.69 6.78
CA GLY A 241 30.86 14.91 5.47
C GLY A 241 30.48 13.93 4.40
N ARG A 242 29.40 13.14 4.61
CA ARG A 242 28.91 12.21 3.59
C ARG A 242 28.18 12.99 2.49
N GLU A 243 28.65 12.87 1.27
CA GLU A 243 27.96 13.38 0.08
C GLU A 243 26.91 12.36 -0.38
N LEU A 244 25.66 12.78 -0.46
CA LEU A 244 24.53 11.97 -0.93
C LEU A 244 23.37 12.86 -1.36
N TRP A 245 22.50 12.31 -2.18
CA TRP A 245 21.25 12.91 -2.61
C TRP A 245 20.04 12.14 -2.06
N VAL A 246 18.96 12.84 -1.82
CA VAL A 246 17.68 12.26 -1.45
C VAL A 246 16.68 12.51 -2.56
N LEU A 247 16.05 11.47 -3.06
CA LEU A 247 14.96 11.55 -4.02
C LEU A 247 13.62 11.33 -3.32
N ASN A 248 12.65 12.25 -3.51
CA ASN A 248 11.28 12.13 -3.01
C ASN A 248 10.27 12.53 -4.08
N LEU A 249 9.40 11.61 -4.49
CA LEU A 249 8.41 11.77 -5.57
C LEU A 249 7.01 11.32 -5.10
N SER A 250 6.65 11.63 -3.89
CA SER A 250 5.41 11.11 -3.28
C SER A 250 4.23 12.06 -3.30
N GLY A 251 4.37 13.22 -3.95
CA GLY A 251 3.45 14.35 -3.80
C GLY A 251 3.65 15.07 -2.46
N GLY A 252 3.23 16.34 -2.37
CA GLY A 252 3.52 17.17 -1.20
C GLY A 252 5.00 17.55 -1.10
N HIS A 253 5.66 17.75 -2.25
CA HIS A 253 7.08 18.08 -2.32
C HIS A 253 7.43 19.39 -1.60
N GLU A 254 6.54 20.37 -1.58
CA GLU A 254 6.74 21.63 -0.85
C GLU A 254 6.86 21.41 0.66
N GLU A 255 6.01 20.54 1.23
CA GLU A 255 6.06 20.18 2.65
C GLU A 255 7.34 19.40 2.97
N PHE A 256 7.77 18.52 2.06
CA PHE A 256 9.02 17.77 2.23
C PHE A 256 10.23 18.70 2.19
N LEU A 257 10.28 19.63 1.24
CA LEU A 257 11.34 20.63 1.15
C LEU A 257 11.35 21.59 2.36
N ALA A 258 10.16 21.98 2.86
CA ALA A 258 10.07 22.78 4.08
C ALA A 258 10.66 22.04 5.31
N ALA A 259 10.32 20.75 5.47
CA ALA A 259 10.90 19.92 6.52
C ALA A 259 12.43 19.73 6.34
N ALA A 260 12.90 19.55 5.11
CA ALA A 260 14.32 19.43 4.79
C ALA A 260 15.09 20.74 5.06
N ARG A 261 14.49 21.89 4.77
CA ARG A 261 15.06 23.22 5.17
C ARG A 261 15.21 23.32 6.68
N SER A 262 14.19 22.91 7.42
CA SER A 262 14.25 22.91 8.90
C SER A 262 15.31 21.95 9.45
N ALA A 263 15.59 20.86 8.75
CA ALA A 263 16.66 19.92 9.09
C ALA A 263 18.06 20.34 8.58
N GLY A 264 18.16 21.42 7.77
CA GLY A 264 19.42 21.92 7.19
C GLY A 264 20.00 21.03 6.10
N VAL A 265 19.13 20.37 5.29
CA VAL A 265 19.57 19.42 4.24
C VAL A 265 18.84 19.64 2.90
N ALA A 266 18.17 20.76 2.73
CA ALA A 266 17.34 21.01 1.54
C ALA A 266 18.13 20.98 0.22
N GLU A 267 19.41 21.38 0.24
CA GLU A 267 20.30 21.37 -0.93
C GLU A 267 20.61 19.96 -1.45
N ARG A 268 20.32 18.96 -0.65
CA ARG A 268 20.54 17.53 -0.99
C ARG A 268 19.27 16.85 -1.51
N ILE A 269 18.15 17.58 -1.58
CA ILE A 269 16.86 17.00 -1.89
C ILE A 269 16.50 17.26 -3.35
N VAL A 270 16.20 16.19 -4.06
CA VAL A 270 15.49 16.20 -5.35
C VAL A 270 14.05 15.76 -5.06
N ALA A 271 13.15 16.73 -5.04
CA ALA A 271 11.74 16.47 -4.76
C ALA A 271 10.86 16.87 -5.94
N GLY A 272 9.79 16.13 -6.15
CA GLY A 272 8.84 16.36 -7.24
C GLY A 272 7.46 15.78 -6.94
N ASP A 273 6.55 15.96 -7.88
CA ASP A 273 5.21 15.40 -7.82
C ASP A 273 5.23 13.88 -7.86
N ALA A 274 4.14 13.28 -7.40
CA ALA A 274 3.96 11.84 -7.48
C ALA A 274 3.93 11.38 -8.94
N VAL A 275 4.81 10.44 -9.27
CA VAL A 275 4.93 9.85 -10.60
C VAL A 275 4.01 8.63 -10.75
N HIS A 276 3.69 8.27 -12.00
CA HIS A 276 2.81 7.12 -12.25
C HIS A 276 3.48 5.81 -11.81
N PRO A 277 2.84 4.99 -10.94
CA PRO A 277 3.49 3.86 -10.28
C PRO A 277 3.96 2.77 -11.23
N LEU A 278 3.29 2.57 -12.39
CA LEU A 278 3.65 1.52 -13.33
C LEU A 278 4.45 2.01 -14.54
N ARG A 279 4.49 3.31 -14.81
CA ARG A 279 5.15 3.85 -16.03
C ARG A 279 6.50 4.47 -15.72
N GLU A 280 6.58 5.23 -14.65
CA GLU A 280 7.73 6.09 -14.35
C GLU A 280 8.51 5.61 -13.12
N LEU A 281 7.81 5.18 -12.08
CA LEU A 281 8.40 4.84 -10.79
C LEU A 281 9.50 3.77 -10.85
N PRO A 282 9.42 2.73 -11.72
CA PRO A 282 10.51 1.74 -11.82
C PRO A 282 11.87 2.34 -12.17
N SER A 283 11.92 3.34 -13.07
CA SER A 283 13.16 4.00 -13.46
C SER A 283 13.80 4.76 -12.28
N TYR A 284 13.01 5.33 -11.39
CA TYR A 284 13.54 6.02 -10.21
C TYR A 284 14.12 5.05 -9.17
N TYR A 285 13.53 3.84 -9.01
CA TYR A 285 14.18 2.80 -8.22
C TYR A 285 15.51 2.38 -8.87
N GLN A 286 15.52 2.09 -10.17
CA GLN A 286 16.72 1.68 -10.90
C GLN A 286 17.83 2.74 -10.87
N ALA A 287 17.48 4.04 -10.77
CA ALA A 287 18.41 5.14 -10.62
C ALA A 287 19.01 5.26 -9.22
N SER A 288 18.39 4.64 -8.20
CA SER A 288 18.73 4.80 -6.80
C SER A 288 19.76 3.77 -6.32
N ASP A 289 20.54 4.12 -5.30
CA ASP A 289 21.51 3.23 -4.67
C ASP A 289 20.95 2.57 -3.41
N LEU A 290 19.97 3.21 -2.79
CA LEU A 290 19.32 2.75 -1.57
C LEU A 290 17.88 3.24 -1.52
N CYS A 291 16.98 2.38 -1.05
CA CYS A 291 15.63 2.77 -0.68
C CYS A 291 15.50 2.80 0.85
N VAL A 292 14.87 3.84 1.40
CA VAL A 292 14.63 3.96 2.85
C VAL A 292 13.14 4.04 3.14
N GLN A 293 12.68 3.22 4.09
CA GLN A 293 11.33 3.26 4.64
C GLN A 293 11.38 3.50 6.15
N ALA A 294 11.04 4.71 6.58
CA ALA A 294 11.18 5.14 7.98
C ALA A 294 9.88 5.04 8.80
N SER A 295 8.90 4.27 8.35
CA SER A 295 7.56 4.25 8.92
C SER A 295 7.53 3.97 10.43
N ARG A 296 6.66 4.67 11.15
CA ARG A 296 6.29 4.36 12.55
C ARG A 296 5.30 3.22 12.63
N GLU A 297 4.51 3.04 11.58
CA GLU A 297 3.53 1.98 11.42
C GLU A 297 3.35 1.69 9.93
N GLU A 298 3.28 0.40 9.54
CA GLU A 298 3.14 0.00 8.16
C GLU A 298 2.29 -1.27 8.01
N GLY A 299 1.40 -1.26 7.02
CA GLY A 299 0.57 -2.43 6.74
C GLY A 299 1.34 -3.57 6.08
N LEU A 300 2.12 -3.27 5.05
CA LEU A 300 3.01 -4.21 4.34
C LEU A 300 4.30 -3.53 3.89
N GLY A 301 4.20 -2.37 3.23
CA GLY A 301 5.34 -1.64 2.66
C GLY A 301 5.63 -2.04 1.21
N PHE A 302 4.82 -1.55 0.26
CA PHE A 302 5.03 -1.82 -1.16
C PHE A 302 6.32 -1.19 -1.70
N SER A 303 6.69 0.01 -1.25
CA SER A 303 7.91 0.68 -1.73
C SER A 303 9.19 -0.13 -1.49
N PRO A 304 9.44 -0.72 -0.30
CA PRO A 304 10.52 -1.68 -0.11
C PRO A 304 10.45 -2.90 -1.04
N LEU A 305 9.27 -3.45 -1.28
CA LEU A 305 9.11 -4.59 -2.18
C LEU A 305 9.42 -4.22 -3.65
N GLU A 306 9.00 -3.05 -4.09
CA GLU A 306 9.29 -2.48 -5.41
C GLU A 306 10.81 -2.23 -5.58
N ALA A 307 11.47 -1.70 -4.54
CA ALA A 307 12.92 -1.52 -4.52
C ALA A 307 13.65 -2.86 -4.65
N LEU A 308 13.27 -3.85 -3.83
CA LEU A 308 13.86 -5.20 -3.89
C LEU A 308 13.61 -5.88 -5.23
N ALA A 309 12.44 -5.67 -5.86
CA ALA A 309 12.15 -6.16 -7.19
C ALA A 309 13.10 -5.58 -8.26
N CYS A 310 13.56 -4.35 -8.07
CA CYS A 310 14.59 -3.71 -8.90
C CYS A 310 16.03 -4.03 -8.46
N GLU A 311 16.24 -4.94 -7.52
CA GLU A 311 17.55 -5.22 -6.87
C GLU A 311 18.19 -3.99 -6.23
N VAL A 312 17.38 -3.08 -5.70
CA VAL A 312 17.84 -1.93 -4.92
C VAL A 312 17.87 -2.29 -3.43
N PRO A 313 19.00 -2.08 -2.75
CA PRO A 313 19.11 -2.31 -1.31
C PRO A 313 18.09 -1.51 -0.50
N VAL A 314 17.66 -2.04 0.65
CA VAL A 314 16.64 -1.42 1.49
C VAL A 314 17.11 -1.29 2.93
N VAL A 315 16.89 -0.10 3.53
CA VAL A 315 16.92 0.13 4.97
C VAL A 315 15.50 0.47 5.43
N ALA A 316 14.96 -0.26 6.40
CA ALA A 316 13.60 -0.01 6.89
C ALA A 316 13.48 -0.14 8.41
N THR A 317 12.45 0.50 8.97
CA THR A 317 12.08 0.27 10.36
C THR A 317 11.53 -1.15 10.59
N ALA A 318 11.84 -1.74 11.74
CA ALA A 318 11.31 -3.04 12.14
C ALA A 318 9.89 -2.92 12.73
N VAL A 319 8.90 -2.47 11.92
CA VAL A 319 7.50 -2.26 12.36
C VAL A 319 6.49 -2.95 11.45
N GLY A 320 5.34 -3.30 11.99
CA GLY A 320 4.20 -3.82 11.25
C GLY A 320 4.57 -4.90 10.22
N GLY A 321 4.02 -4.79 9.03
CA GLY A 321 4.30 -5.70 7.91
C GLY A 321 5.72 -5.60 7.33
N LEU A 322 6.49 -4.54 7.63
CA LEU A 322 7.89 -4.44 7.20
C LEU A 322 8.75 -5.56 7.78
N ARG A 323 8.42 -6.07 8.98
CA ARG A 323 9.12 -7.21 9.59
C ARG A 323 9.01 -8.51 8.78
N GLU A 324 8.01 -8.61 7.92
CA GLU A 324 7.78 -9.80 7.08
C GLU A 324 8.56 -9.74 5.77
N THR A 325 9.00 -8.54 5.37
CA THR A 325 9.61 -8.28 4.07
C THR A 325 11.09 -7.89 4.20
N ILE A 326 11.45 -7.12 5.23
CA ILE A 326 12.82 -6.70 5.46
C ILE A 326 13.36 -7.41 6.69
N VAL A 327 14.14 -8.45 6.43
CA VAL A 327 14.82 -9.27 7.44
C VAL A 327 16.28 -8.82 7.51
N ASP A 328 16.70 -8.37 8.69
CA ASP A 328 18.06 -7.84 8.90
C ASP A 328 19.13 -8.88 8.54
N GLY A 329 20.14 -8.49 7.81
CA GLY A 329 21.20 -9.37 7.33
C GLY A 329 20.81 -10.27 6.14
N VAL A 330 19.52 -10.38 5.78
CA VAL A 330 19.03 -11.30 4.74
C VAL A 330 18.52 -10.55 3.52
N THR A 331 17.47 -9.71 3.67
CA THR A 331 16.82 -8.97 2.57
C THR A 331 17.04 -7.46 2.65
N GLY A 332 17.65 -6.96 3.73
CA GLY A 332 17.95 -5.55 3.93
C GLY A 332 18.56 -5.28 5.30
N TRP A 333 18.47 -4.03 5.72
CA TRP A 333 18.87 -3.58 7.05
C TRP A 333 17.66 -3.06 7.81
N THR A 334 17.61 -3.35 9.10
CA THR A 334 16.55 -2.84 9.97
C THR A 334 17.11 -1.97 11.08
N TYR A 335 16.26 -1.07 11.58
CA TYR A 335 16.60 -0.20 12.72
C TYR A 335 15.33 0.06 13.56
N PRO A 336 15.48 0.49 14.85
CA PRO A 336 14.37 0.80 15.72
C PRO A 336 13.57 2.02 15.25
N ARG A 337 12.26 2.01 15.43
CA ARG A 337 11.35 3.13 15.14
C ARG A 337 11.81 4.42 15.83
N GLY A 338 11.90 5.53 15.08
CA GLY A 338 12.24 6.85 15.59
C GLY A 338 13.73 7.05 15.91
N ASP A 339 14.59 6.06 15.64
CA ASP A 339 16.01 6.12 15.89
C ASP A 339 16.78 6.69 14.68
N ALA A 340 16.91 8.00 14.62
CA ALA A 340 17.65 8.69 13.55
C ALA A 340 19.14 8.32 13.52
N LYS A 341 19.77 8.05 14.67
CA LYS A 341 21.17 7.64 14.74
C LYS A 341 21.36 6.23 14.20
N GLY A 342 20.47 5.29 14.59
CA GLY A 342 20.44 3.94 14.07
C GLY A 342 20.20 3.92 12.56
N LEU A 343 19.26 4.74 12.07
CA LEU A 343 19.02 4.89 10.64
C LEU A 343 20.27 5.40 9.89
N ALA A 344 20.92 6.46 10.39
CA ALA A 344 22.15 7.00 9.78
C ALA A 344 23.27 5.95 9.73
N SER A 345 23.44 5.16 10.81
CA SER A 345 24.40 4.06 10.85
C SER A 345 24.11 2.99 9.80
N ARG A 346 22.83 2.56 9.68
CA ARG A 346 22.43 1.54 8.68
C ARG A 346 22.53 2.05 7.24
N ILE A 347 22.25 3.33 6.99
CA ILE A 347 22.49 3.95 5.68
C ILE A 347 23.99 3.94 5.36
N SER A 348 24.85 4.35 6.30
CA SER A 348 26.30 4.31 6.12
C SER A 348 26.82 2.90 5.83
N GLU A 349 26.35 1.90 6.56
CA GLU A 349 26.69 0.48 6.35
C GLU A 349 26.29 0.02 4.95
N ALA A 350 25.03 0.26 4.56
CA ALA A 350 24.50 -0.15 3.26
C ALA A 350 25.24 0.49 2.07
N LEU A 351 25.63 1.77 2.20
CA LEU A 351 26.34 2.48 1.14
C LEU A 351 27.85 2.17 1.12
N SER A 352 28.44 1.67 2.21
CA SER A 352 29.86 1.36 2.31
C SER A 352 30.22 0.00 1.70
N ASP A 353 29.26 -0.92 1.58
CA ASP A 353 29.45 -2.24 0.97
C ASP A 353 28.37 -2.51 -0.11
N PRO A 354 28.59 -2.04 -1.33
CA PRO A 354 27.65 -2.28 -2.44
C PRO A 354 27.45 -3.76 -2.80
N GLN A 355 28.44 -4.63 -2.54
CA GLN A 355 28.31 -6.05 -2.84
C GLN A 355 27.37 -6.72 -1.84
N GLU A 356 27.49 -6.43 -0.57
CA GLU A 356 26.57 -6.89 0.46
C GLU A 356 25.15 -6.32 0.22
N GLY A 357 25.07 -5.04 -0.19
CA GLY A 357 23.83 -4.39 -0.59
C GLY A 357 23.12 -5.18 -1.70
N LEU A 358 23.83 -5.49 -2.76
CA LEU A 358 23.29 -6.25 -3.90
C LEU A 358 22.93 -7.69 -3.50
N ARG A 359 23.72 -8.34 -2.65
CA ARG A 359 23.40 -9.69 -2.14
C ARG A 359 22.07 -9.70 -1.41
N ARG A 360 21.85 -8.75 -0.48
CA ARG A 360 20.57 -8.64 0.27
C ARG A 360 19.41 -8.30 -0.65
N ALA A 361 19.61 -7.37 -1.58
CA ALA A 361 18.59 -6.99 -2.53
C ALA A 361 18.15 -8.15 -3.44
N ARG A 362 19.09 -9.00 -3.90
CA ARG A 362 18.79 -10.22 -4.66
C ARG A 362 18.01 -11.26 -3.86
N ASN A 363 18.37 -11.46 -2.60
CA ASN A 363 17.58 -12.32 -1.69
C ASN A 363 16.15 -11.75 -1.54
N GLY A 364 16.04 -10.43 -1.39
CA GLY A 364 14.77 -9.74 -1.33
C GLY A 364 13.96 -9.90 -2.62
N ARG A 365 14.59 -9.74 -3.79
CA ARG A 365 13.93 -9.97 -5.09
C ARG A 365 13.36 -11.39 -5.19
N LYS A 366 14.14 -12.41 -4.83
CA LYS A 366 13.67 -13.81 -4.82
C LYS A 366 12.42 -13.96 -3.94
N MET A 367 12.43 -13.37 -2.75
CA MET A 367 11.25 -13.36 -1.87
C MET A 367 10.05 -12.66 -2.52
N VAL A 368 10.26 -11.53 -3.25
CA VAL A 368 9.18 -10.83 -3.95
C VAL A 368 8.61 -11.69 -5.07
N GLU A 369 9.45 -12.35 -5.86
CA GLU A 369 9.05 -13.29 -6.92
C GLU A 369 8.21 -14.45 -6.38
N GLU A 370 8.58 -15.00 -5.24
CA GLU A 370 7.90 -16.17 -4.65
C GLU A 370 6.58 -15.81 -3.93
N ARG A 371 6.44 -14.59 -3.39
CA ARG A 371 5.36 -14.27 -2.45
C ARG A 371 4.55 -13.03 -2.80
N PHE A 372 5.10 -12.11 -3.59
CA PHE A 372 4.52 -10.79 -3.80
C PHE A 372 4.34 -10.42 -5.29
N ASP A 373 4.55 -11.35 -6.22
CA ASP A 373 4.23 -11.14 -7.65
C ASP A 373 2.76 -10.75 -7.79
N SER A 374 2.49 -9.71 -8.56
CA SER A 374 1.15 -9.21 -8.82
C SER A 374 0.21 -10.26 -9.43
N ARG A 375 0.74 -11.17 -10.26
CA ARG A 375 -0.04 -12.27 -10.84
C ARG A 375 -0.53 -13.22 -9.76
N LEU A 376 0.37 -13.66 -8.86
CA LEU A 376 0.02 -14.53 -7.74
C LEU A 376 -0.99 -13.84 -6.79
N ALA A 377 -0.81 -12.55 -6.53
CA ALA A 377 -1.70 -11.79 -5.66
C ALA A 377 -3.13 -11.72 -6.23
N PHE A 378 -3.26 -11.42 -7.53
CA PHE A 378 -4.58 -11.38 -8.18
C PHE A 378 -5.19 -12.76 -8.33
N ASP A 379 -4.42 -13.81 -8.63
CA ASP A 379 -4.93 -15.18 -8.71
C ASP A 379 -5.50 -15.65 -7.35
N GLN A 380 -4.82 -15.32 -6.24
CA GLN A 380 -5.32 -15.58 -4.90
C GLN A 380 -6.60 -14.78 -4.58
N LEU A 381 -6.66 -13.51 -5.01
CA LEU A 381 -7.85 -12.68 -4.81
C LEU A 381 -9.03 -13.20 -5.65
N ASP A 382 -8.80 -13.59 -6.89
CA ASP A 382 -9.80 -14.19 -7.76
C ASP A 382 -10.34 -15.51 -7.20
N ALA A 383 -9.47 -16.35 -6.63
CA ALA A 383 -9.89 -17.58 -5.95
C ALA A 383 -10.85 -17.27 -4.79
N ILE A 384 -10.58 -16.23 -4.00
CA ILE A 384 -11.47 -15.77 -2.92
C ILE A 384 -12.80 -15.25 -3.47
N ILE A 385 -12.77 -14.42 -4.51
CA ILE A 385 -14.00 -13.88 -5.16
C ILE A 385 -14.83 -15.00 -5.73
N ASN A 386 -14.21 -15.98 -6.40
CA ASN A 386 -14.88 -17.13 -6.97
C ASN A 386 -15.51 -18.03 -5.89
N ASP A 387 -14.80 -18.30 -4.80
CA ASP A 387 -15.32 -19.07 -3.66
C ASP A 387 -16.56 -18.39 -3.05
N LEU A 388 -16.50 -17.08 -2.85
CA LEU A 388 -17.59 -16.28 -2.31
C LEU A 388 -18.82 -16.24 -3.24
N SER A 389 -18.60 -16.23 -4.56
CA SER A 389 -19.69 -16.13 -5.54
C SER A 389 -20.39 -17.44 -5.83
N ARG A 390 -19.90 -18.59 -5.31
CA ARG A 390 -20.60 -19.87 -5.42
C ARG A 390 -21.88 -19.82 -4.59
N PRO A 391 -23.02 -20.34 -5.11
CA PRO A 391 -24.20 -20.50 -4.30
C PRO A 391 -23.80 -21.34 -3.07
N SER A 392 -24.10 -20.85 -1.86
CA SER A 392 -23.96 -21.67 -0.67
C SER A 392 -24.88 -22.88 -0.87
N VAL A 393 -24.30 -24.06 -1.07
CA VAL A 393 -25.02 -25.31 -0.84
C VAL A 393 -25.53 -25.19 0.59
N ARG A 394 -26.87 -25.04 0.74
CA ARG A 394 -27.49 -25.02 2.05
C ARG A 394 -26.97 -26.22 2.79
N ARG A 395 -26.42 -25.99 3.99
CA ARG A 395 -26.16 -27.05 4.96
C ARG A 395 -27.49 -27.62 5.42
N GLU A 396 -28.11 -28.40 4.56
CA GLU A 396 -29.05 -29.42 4.88
C GLU A 396 -28.21 -30.68 4.85
N ASP A 397 -27.75 -31.11 5.98
CA ASP A 397 -27.30 -32.46 6.38
C ASP A 397 -26.38 -32.31 7.58
N ARG A 398 -26.98 -31.96 8.70
CA ARG A 398 -26.52 -32.35 10.04
C ARG A 398 -27.76 -32.49 10.92
N GLU A 399 -28.46 -33.59 10.72
CA GLU A 399 -29.16 -34.26 11.79
C GLU A 399 -28.21 -35.13 12.58
#